data_81464717d1df2677e29ffcf9967387f9
#
_entry.id   81464717d1df2677e29ffcf9967387f9
#
_cell.length_a   1.000
_cell.length_b   1.000
_cell.length_c   1.000
_cell.angle_alpha   90.00
_cell.angle_beta   90.00
_cell.angle_gamma   90.00
#
_symmetry.space_group_name_H-M   'P 1'
#
loop_
_entity.id
_entity.type
_entity.pdbx_description
1 polymer ?
#
loop_
_entity_poly.entity_id
_entity_poly.type
_entity_poly.pdbx_seq_one_letter_code
_entity_poly.pdbx_strand_id
1 'polypeptide(L)'
;MSANQTTNGRPVVRTLSDLARIAGVSAGTVSRALAGNSLVNVETRERIVSLAREHGFRPNQMASSLRRQKTDVIGIAIPLGHDQRQQVSDAFFMTLLGHLADALTERGYDLMLRRVIPERDEDWLDRFIGSGMIDGVLVIGQSDQFDRIEDVADGYLPMVVWGNHAEGQRHCVVGTDNRLGGRLAVERLIAGGARHIYFLGDISAVEFAARYAGAADAARRLGVEITPLTSHLSSDRLEAEVAANLDRAFAPGDAIFAATDSLAMASLARLKVNGVAVPEQVLVIGFDDLPMASQTAPRLPPSGRTFAPVPSRWSTF
;
A
#
# COMPACT_ATOMS: atom_id res chain seq x y z
N MET A 1 -23.58 29.47 34.51
CA MET A 1 -23.48 30.81 33.85
C MET A 1 -22.27 30.80 32.95
N SER A 2 -22.46 30.48 31.67
CA SER A 2 -21.35 30.44 30.68
C SER A 2 -21.10 31.82 30.13
N ALA A 3 -19.91 32.36 30.35
CA ALA A 3 -19.46 33.66 29.85
C ALA A 3 -19.49 33.67 28.32
N ASN A 4 -20.22 34.65 27.75
CA ASN A 4 -20.33 34.96 26.34
C ASN A 4 -18.98 35.51 25.86
N GLN A 5 -18.09 34.66 25.32
CA GLN A 5 -16.83 35.12 24.74
C GLN A 5 -17.14 35.73 23.37
N THR A 6 -16.90 37.02 23.21
CA THR A 6 -16.99 37.74 21.95
C THR A 6 -15.57 37.97 21.42
N THR A 7 -15.31 37.62 20.14
CA THR A 7 -14.12 38.03 19.42
C THR A 7 -14.57 39.10 18.41
N ASN A 8 -14.04 40.31 18.50
CA ASN A 8 -14.43 41.46 17.68
C ASN A 8 -15.93 41.83 17.75
N GLY A 9 -16.57 41.72 18.92
CA GLY A 9 -17.99 42.13 19.11
C GLY A 9 -19.02 41.18 18.48
N ARG A 10 -18.62 40.07 17.88
CA ARG A 10 -19.52 39.07 17.31
C ARG A 10 -19.59 37.84 18.22
N PRO A 11 -20.75 37.18 18.37
CA PRO A 11 -20.85 35.95 19.14
C PRO A 11 -20.01 34.87 18.48
N VAL A 12 -19.18 34.19 19.28
CA VAL A 12 -18.37 33.05 18.80
C VAL A 12 -19.28 31.84 18.55
N VAL A 13 -19.38 31.40 17.30
CA VAL A 13 -20.17 30.23 16.87
C VAL A 13 -19.25 29.03 16.84
N ARG A 14 -19.40 28.12 17.82
CA ARG A 14 -18.58 26.91 17.94
C ARG A 14 -19.37 25.61 17.69
N THR A 15 -20.69 25.68 17.85
CA THR A 15 -21.55 24.50 17.74
C THR A 15 -22.66 24.70 16.72
N LEU A 16 -23.26 23.59 16.25
CA LEU A 16 -24.48 23.62 15.44
C LEU A 16 -25.62 24.36 16.16
N SER A 17 -25.70 24.24 17.48
CA SER A 17 -26.71 24.92 18.30
C SER A 17 -26.52 26.43 18.34
N ASP A 18 -25.27 26.93 18.34
CA ASP A 18 -25.00 28.35 18.28
C ASP A 18 -25.45 28.93 16.92
N LEU A 19 -25.11 28.22 15.83
CA LEU A 19 -25.52 28.65 14.49
C LEU A 19 -27.04 28.58 14.30
N ALA A 20 -27.68 27.56 14.89
CA ALA A 20 -29.13 27.37 14.88
C ALA A 20 -29.84 28.54 15.56
N ARG A 21 -29.32 28.98 16.71
CA ARG A 21 -29.85 30.15 17.44
C ARG A 21 -29.77 31.42 16.63
N ILE A 22 -28.65 31.66 15.95
CA ILE A 22 -28.48 32.86 15.08
C ILE A 22 -29.38 32.75 13.83
N ALA A 23 -29.48 31.56 13.23
CA ALA A 23 -30.30 31.34 12.06
C ALA A 23 -31.82 31.23 12.38
N GLY A 24 -32.23 31.17 13.64
CA GLY A 24 -33.63 31.05 14.03
C GLY A 24 -34.29 29.73 13.62
N VAL A 25 -33.50 28.65 13.59
CA VAL A 25 -33.98 27.32 13.18
C VAL A 25 -33.46 26.23 14.14
N SER A 26 -33.91 25.00 13.98
CA SER A 26 -33.38 23.89 14.81
C SER A 26 -31.96 23.49 14.39
N ALA A 27 -31.16 22.93 15.32
CA ALA A 27 -29.82 22.40 15.03
C ALA A 27 -29.87 21.28 13.95
N GLY A 28 -30.95 20.50 13.90
CA GLY A 28 -31.19 19.50 12.84
C GLY A 28 -31.41 20.14 11.48
N THR A 29 -32.07 21.32 11.41
CA THR A 29 -32.24 22.07 10.14
C THR A 29 -30.90 22.63 9.67
N VAL A 30 -30.08 23.19 10.59
CA VAL A 30 -28.73 23.64 10.26
C VAL A 30 -27.87 22.50 9.73
N SER A 31 -27.87 21.34 10.41
CA SER A 31 -27.11 20.17 9.99
C SER A 31 -27.50 19.71 8.58
N ARG A 32 -28.80 19.62 8.30
CA ARG A 32 -29.31 19.24 6.97
C ARG A 32 -28.98 20.30 5.90
N ALA A 33 -29.08 21.58 6.22
CA ALA A 33 -28.74 22.66 5.30
C ALA A 33 -27.26 22.64 4.90
N LEU A 34 -26.37 22.48 5.90
CA LEU A 34 -24.91 22.40 5.66
C LEU A 34 -24.51 21.11 4.92
N ALA A 35 -25.27 20.03 5.07
CA ALA A 35 -25.09 18.78 4.32
C ALA A 35 -25.72 18.81 2.91
N GLY A 36 -26.29 19.94 2.48
CA GLY A 36 -26.90 20.05 1.14
C GLY A 36 -28.20 19.28 0.96
N ASN A 37 -28.86 18.82 2.04
CA ASN A 37 -30.05 18.00 1.98
C ASN A 37 -31.23 18.73 1.32
N SER A 38 -31.89 18.10 0.36
CA SER A 38 -33.01 18.67 -0.42
C SER A 38 -34.28 18.95 0.39
N LEU A 39 -34.42 18.37 1.61
CA LEU A 39 -35.53 18.64 2.50
C LEU A 39 -35.50 20.04 3.12
N VAL A 40 -34.41 20.77 2.98
CA VAL A 40 -34.30 22.18 3.42
C VAL A 40 -34.52 23.09 2.22
N ASN A 41 -35.47 24.02 2.35
CA ASN A 41 -35.75 25.05 1.33
C ASN A 41 -34.46 25.75 0.91
N VAL A 42 -34.32 26.05 -0.37
CA VAL A 42 -33.11 26.65 -0.98
C VAL A 42 -32.74 27.96 -0.28
N GLU A 43 -33.69 28.86 -0.08
CA GLU A 43 -33.45 30.14 0.58
C GLU A 43 -32.93 29.99 2.03
N THR A 44 -33.55 29.09 2.79
CA THR A 44 -33.10 28.76 4.16
C THR A 44 -31.70 28.14 4.16
N ARG A 45 -31.38 27.29 3.19
CA ARG A 45 -30.07 26.69 3.06
C ARG A 45 -29.00 27.73 2.75
N GLU A 46 -29.25 28.61 1.77
CA GLU A 46 -28.31 29.65 1.38
C GLU A 46 -28.05 30.62 2.55
N ARG A 47 -29.10 31.00 3.29
CA ARG A 47 -28.97 31.83 4.48
C ARG A 47 -28.10 31.17 5.56
N ILE A 48 -28.30 29.89 5.84
CA ILE A 48 -27.51 29.12 6.82
C ILE A 48 -26.05 29.00 6.38
N VAL A 49 -25.79 28.71 5.09
CA VAL A 49 -24.44 28.63 4.54
C VAL A 49 -23.71 29.98 4.62
N SER A 50 -24.43 31.10 4.32
CA SER A 50 -23.89 32.45 4.45
C SER A 50 -23.51 32.78 5.90
N LEU A 51 -24.42 32.51 6.86
CA LEU A 51 -24.15 32.71 8.29
C LEU A 51 -22.97 31.84 8.78
N ALA A 52 -22.86 30.58 8.33
CA ALA A 52 -21.73 29.72 8.68
C ALA A 52 -20.41 30.34 8.20
N ARG A 53 -20.36 30.83 6.96
CA ARG A 53 -19.17 31.52 6.40
C ARG A 53 -18.86 32.82 7.16
N GLU A 54 -19.85 33.63 7.43
CA GLU A 54 -19.70 34.94 8.14
C GLU A 54 -19.11 34.76 9.54
N HIS A 55 -19.53 33.68 10.25
CA HIS A 55 -19.06 33.36 11.60
C HIS A 55 -17.87 32.40 11.64
N GLY A 56 -17.30 32.04 10.48
CA GLY A 56 -16.19 31.07 10.41
C GLY A 56 -16.53 29.70 10.95
N PHE A 57 -17.83 29.35 10.99
CA PHE A 57 -18.29 28.09 11.52
C PHE A 57 -17.97 26.95 10.52
N ARG A 58 -17.29 25.93 11.00
CA ARG A 58 -17.07 24.67 10.27
C ARG A 58 -17.74 23.54 11.05
N PRO A 59 -18.59 22.71 10.38
CA PRO A 59 -19.14 21.53 11.01
C PRO A 59 -18.03 20.64 11.56
N ASN A 60 -18.19 20.16 12.79
CA ASN A 60 -17.27 19.16 13.33
C ASN A 60 -17.54 17.81 12.65
N GLN A 61 -16.63 17.39 11.77
CA GLN A 61 -16.76 16.11 11.03
C GLN A 61 -16.82 14.92 11.99
N MET A 62 -16.04 14.89 13.07
CA MET A 62 -16.07 13.81 14.07
C MET A 62 -17.46 13.67 14.72
N ALA A 63 -18.11 14.79 15.10
CA ALA A 63 -19.46 14.76 15.65
C ALA A 63 -20.52 14.32 14.62
N SER A 64 -20.27 14.56 13.35
CA SER A 64 -21.12 14.09 12.24
C SER A 64 -20.91 12.60 11.97
N SER A 65 -19.67 12.12 11.96
CA SER A 65 -19.30 10.73 11.75
C SER A 65 -19.84 9.82 12.85
N LEU A 66 -19.73 10.26 14.12
CA LEU A 66 -20.31 9.56 15.27
C LEU A 66 -21.83 9.35 15.12
N ARG A 67 -22.57 10.34 14.59
CA ARG A 67 -24.02 10.21 14.37
C ARG A 67 -24.36 9.33 13.16
N ARG A 68 -23.50 9.32 12.13
CA ARG A 68 -23.69 8.51 10.93
C ARG A 68 -23.13 7.11 11.09
N GLN A 69 -22.34 6.85 12.13
CA GLN A 69 -21.53 5.63 12.31
C GLN A 69 -20.66 5.36 11.08
N LYS A 70 -20.21 6.44 10.40
CA LYS A 70 -19.42 6.37 9.19
C LYS A 70 -18.44 7.54 9.16
N THR A 71 -17.18 7.25 8.88
CA THR A 71 -16.10 8.24 8.85
C THR A 71 -15.79 8.71 7.43
N ASP A 72 -16.13 7.92 6.43
CA ASP A 72 -15.71 8.04 5.03
C ASP A 72 -14.16 7.98 4.88
N VAL A 73 -13.48 7.27 5.78
CA VAL A 73 -12.03 7.10 5.81
C VAL A 73 -11.68 5.61 5.73
N ILE A 74 -10.77 5.25 4.84
CA ILE A 74 -10.16 3.93 4.78
C ILE A 74 -8.75 4.01 5.36
N GLY A 75 -8.47 3.16 6.33
CA GLY A 75 -7.13 3.00 6.90
C GLY A 75 -6.24 2.17 5.99
N ILE A 76 -4.99 2.59 5.80
CA ILE A 76 -3.95 1.77 5.17
C ILE A 76 -2.88 1.51 6.21
N ALA A 77 -2.61 0.25 6.51
CA ALA A 77 -1.56 -0.18 7.42
C ALA A 77 -0.45 -0.91 6.66
N ILE A 78 0.80 -0.55 6.94
CA ILE A 78 1.97 -1.21 6.37
C ILE A 78 2.80 -1.76 7.52
N PRO A 79 2.65 -3.07 7.86
CA PRO A 79 3.47 -3.72 8.88
C PRO A 79 4.86 -4.06 8.32
N LEU A 80 5.90 -3.61 9.01
CA LEU A 80 7.31 -3.83 8.65
C LEU A 80 8.01 -4.67 9.73
N GLY A 81 7.48 -5.84 10.06
CA GLY A 81 8.02 -6.73 11.08
C GLY A 81 9.29 -7.45 10.61
N HIS A 82 9.33 -7.88 9.36
CA HIS A 82 10.47 -8.62 8.80
C HIS A 82 11.70 -7.73 8.54
N ASP A 83 11.52 -6.45 8.24
CA ASP A 83 12.60 -5.47 8.10
C ASP A 83 12.15 -4.08 8.59
N GLN A 84 12.43 -3.79 9.85
CA GLN A 84 12.08 -2.49 10.48
C GLN A 84 12.76 -1.29 9.82
N ARG A 85 13.82 -1.49 9.04
CA ARG A 85 14.56 -0.45 8.31
C ARG A 85 13.96 -0.16 6.95
N GLN A 86 13.11 -1.04 6.44
CA GLN A 86 12.37 -0.77 5.20
C GLN A 86 11.51 0.49 5.39
N GLN A 87 11.52 1.33 4.40
CA GLN A 87 10.80 2.61 4.44
C GLN A 87 9.53 2.50 3.61
N VAL A 88 8.48 3.21 4.04
CA VAL A 88 7.25 3.38 3.26
C VAL A 88 7.52 4.10 1.93
N SER A 89 8.63 4.84 1.83
CA SER A 89 9.08 5.47 0.59
C SER A 89 9.62 4.52 -0.47
N ASP A 90 9.63 3.20 -0.23
CA ASP A 90 9.91 2.22 -1.28
C ASP A 90 8.97 2.44 -2.47
N ALA A 91 9.53 2.36 -3.69
CA ALA A 91 8.83 2.72 -4.92
C ALA A 91 7.56 1.88 -5.16
N PHE A 92 7.56 0.61 -4.72
CA PHE A 92 6.38 -0.23 -4.78
C PHE A 92 5.25 0.30 -3.90
N PHE A 93 5.54 0.58 -2.60
CA PHE A 93 4.53 1.10 -1.69
C PHE A 93 3.98 2.44 -2.18
N MET A 94 4.84 3.35 -2.62
CA MET A 94 4.41 4.67 -3.08
C MET A 94 3.54 4.59 -4.35
N THR A 95 3.87 3.70 -5.28
CA THR A 95 3.06 3.48 -6.49
C THR A 95 1.70 2.90 -6.14
N LEU A 96 1.65 1.87 -5.27
CA LEU A 96 0.39 1.27 -4.84
C LEU A 96 -0.47 2.26 -4.04
N LEU A 97 0.14 3.03 -3.13
CA LEU A 97 -0.56 4.07 -2.36
C LEU A 97 -1.15 5.16 -3.25
N GLY A 98 -0.43 5.57 -4.30
CA GLY A 98 -0.96 6.52 -5.30
C GLY A 98 -2.23 6.00 -5.96
N HIS A 99 -2.20 4.79 -6.49
CA HIS A 99 -3.38 4.17 -7.11
C HIS A 99 -4.54 3.96 -6.14
N LEU A 100 -4.24 3.59 -4.88
CA LEU A 100 -5.27 3.44 -3.85
C LEU A 100 -5.89 4.80 -3.48
N ALA A 101 -5.09 5.85 -3.37
CA ALA A 101 -5.57 7.19 -3.08
C ALA A 101 -6.52 7.70 -4.17
N ASP A 102 -6.15 7.55 -5.45
CA ASP A 102 -7.00 7.91 -6.58
C ASP A 102 -8.33 7.13 -6.54
N ALA A 103 -8.24 5.80 -6.42
CA ALA A 103 -9.41 4.93 -6.42
C ALA A 103 -10.35 5.16 -5.22
N LEU A 104 -9.84 5.47 -4.04
CA LEU A 104 -10.63 5.80 -2.84
C LEU A 104 -11.28 7.18 -2.97
N THR A 105 -10.54 8.18 -3.46
CA THR A 105 -11.05 9.54 -3.68
C THR A 105 -12.22 9.54 -4.68
N GLU A 106 -12.11 8.78 -5.78
CA GLU A 106 -13.21 8.62 -6.74
C GLU A 106 -14.49 8.02 -6.13
N ARG A 107 -14.33 7.24 -5.04
CA ARG A 107 -15.44 6.64 -4.29
C ARG A 107 -15.90 7.46 -3.08
N GLY A 108 -15.30 8.64 -2.88
CA GLY A 108 -15.65 9.56 -1.79
C GLY A 108 -15.07 9.17 -0.44
N TYR A 109 -13.98 8.38 -0.42
CA TYR A 109 -13.25 8.04 0.80
C TYR A 109 -11.94 8.83 0.90
N ASP A 110 -11.64 9.28 2.12
CA ASP A 110 -10.31 9.75 2.49
C ASP A 110 -9.41 8.57 2.86
N LEU A 111 -8.08 8.77 2.85
CA LEU A 111 -7.09 7.76 3.17
C LEU A 111 -6.32 8.14 4.44
N MET A 112 -6.23 7.21 5.40
CA MET A 112 -5.39 7.34 6.59
C MET A 112 -4.26 6.31 6.54
N LEU A 113 -3.02 6.77 6.36
CA LEU A 113 -1.83 5.91 6.30
C LEU A 113 -1.22 5.72 7.68
N ARG A 114 -0.93 4.46 8.05
CA ARG A 114 -0.21 4.08 9.26
C ARG A 114 0.95 3.13 8.92
N ARG A 115 2.18 3.58 9.17
CA ARG A 115 3.34 2.69 9.24
C ARG A 115 3.32 1.98 10.58
N VAL A 116 3.46 0.67 10.58
CA VAL A 116 3.42 -0.16 11.79
C VAL A 116 4.76 -0.85 11.99
N ILE A 117 5.26 -0.82 13.22
CA ILE A 117 6.39 -1.64 13.68
C ILE A 117 5.82 -2.57 14.75
N PRO A 118 5.48 -3.83 14.38
CA PRO A 118 4.71 -4.74 15.24
C PRO A 118 5.36 -5.00 16.60
N GLU A 119 6.67 -5.10 16.67
CA GLU A 119 7.41 -5.33 17.92
C GLU A 119 7.22 -4.20 18.96
N ARG A 120 6.85 -3.01 18.52
CA ARG A 120 6.60 -1.85 19.40
C ARG A 120 5.11 -1.68 19.71
N ASP A 121 4.26 -2.38 19.01
CA ASP A 121 2.81 -2.22 19.05
C ASP A 121 2.14 -3.55 18.68
N GLU A 122 2.11 -4.51 19.63
CA GLU A 122 1.54 -5.84 19.41
C GLU A 122 0.05 -5.79 19.05
N ASP A 123 -0.70 -4.84 19.61
CA ASP A 123 -2.15 -4.67 19.38
C ASP A 123 -2.47 -3.63 18.30
N TRP A 124 -1.52 -3.36 17.40
CA TRP A 124 -1.64 -2.30 16.41
C TRP A 124 -2.92 -2.37 15.57
N LEU A 125 -3.33 -3.57 15.18
CA LEU A 125 -4.48 -3.78 14.30
C LEU A 125 -5.79 -3.54 15.06
N ASP A 126 -5.96 -4.12 16.26
CA ASP A 126 -7.15 -3.90 17.11
C ASP A 126 -7.31 -2.42 17.47
N ARG A 127 -6.20 -1.75 17.82
CA ARG A 127 -6.25 -0.31 18.11
C ARG A 127 -6.57 0.54 16.89
N PHE A 128 -6.13 0.11 15.71
CA PHE A 128 -6.41 0.83 14.49
C PHE A 128 -7.88 0.71 14.10
N ILE A 129 -8.40 -0.52 14.04
CA ILE A 129 -9.82 -0.76 13.72
C ILE A 129 -10.76 -0.26 14.81
N GLY A 130 -10.38 -0.41 16.09
CA GLY A 130 -11.16 0.08 17.23
C GLY A 130 -11.12 1.58 17.48
N SER A 131 -10.31 2.33 16.69
CA SER A 131 -10.13 3.78 16.86
C SER A 131 -11.41 4.61 16.59
N GLY A 132 -12.36 4.06 15.85
CA GLY A 132 -13.53 4.79 15.35
C GLY A 132 -13.19 5.87 14.29
N MET A 133 -11.97 5.87 13.76
CA MET A 133 -11.50 6.85 12.76
C MET A 133 -11.55 6.34 11.33
N ILE A 134 -11.78 5.04 11.12
CA ILE A 134 -11.81 4.39 9.82
C ILE A 134 -13.03 3.50 9.66
N ASP A 135 -13.53 3.37 8.44
CA ASP A 135 -14.67 2.50 8.09
C ASP A 135 -14.21 1.11 7.63
N GLY A 136 -12.95 0.99 7.23
CA GLY A 136 -12.34 -0.24 6.78
C GLY A 136 -10.81 -0.12 6.76
N VAL A 137 -10.11 -1.24 6.61
CA VAL A 137 -8.66 -1.28 6.59
C VAL A 137 -8.11 -2.06 5.40
N LEU A 138 -7.09 -1.51 4.76
CA LEU A 138 -6.23 -2.19 3.80
C LEU A 138 -4.87 -2.43 4.48
N VAL A 139 -4.45 -3.68 4.57
CA VAL A 139 -3.13 -4.04 5.09
C VAL A 139 -2.22 -4.35 3.90
N ILE A 140 -1.10 -3.63 3.76
CA ILE A 140 -0.17 -3.83 2.66
C ILE A 140 1.05 -4.61 3.16
N GLY A 141 1.14 -5.87 2.74
CA GLY A 141 2.10 -6.85 3.21
C GLY A 141 1.63 -7.57 4.48
N GLN A 142 1.83 -8.88 4.52
CA GLN A 142 1.51 -9.69 5.69
C GLN A 142 2.68 -9.73 6.66
N SER A 143 3.92 -9.67 6.12
CA SER A 143 5.13 -9.77 6.90
C SER A 143 5.07 -10.99 7.85
N ASP A 144 5.38 -10.80 9.12
CA ASP A 144 5.28 -11.77 10.23
C ASP A 144 3.93 -11.66 10.98
N GLN A 145 2.93 -10.98 10.42
CA GLN A 145 1.67 -10.63 11.09
C GLN A 145 0.49 -11.52 10.68
N PHE A 146 0.73 -12.64 10.02
CA PHE A 146 -0.32 -13.51 9.52
C PHE A 146 -1.31 -13.93 10.62
N ASP A 147 -0.81 -14.46 11.74
CA ASP A 147 -1.67 -14.93 12.85
C ASP A 147 -2.49 -13.79 13.45
N ARG A 148 -1.88 -12.60 13.59
CA ARG A 148 -2.57 -11.42 14.11
C ARG A 148 -3.70 -10.95 13.19
N ILE A 149 -3.48 -11.00 11.88
CA ILE A 149 -4.50 -10.66 10.88
C ILE A 149 -5.65 -11.68 10.94
N GLU A 150 -5.33 -12.97 11.08
CA GLU A 150 -6.32 -14.04 11.21
C GLU A 150 -7.16 -13.91 12.49
N ASP A 151 -6.57 -13.53 13.62
CA ASP A 151 -7.29 -13.33 14.90
C ASP A 151 -8.37 -12.25 14.77
N VAL A 152 -8.10 -11.20 14.00
CA VAL A 152 -9.02 -10.08 13.79
C VAL A 152 -10.05 -10.39 12.71
N ALA A 153 -9.72 -11.25 11.75
CA ALA A 153 -10.53 -11.51 10.55
C ALA A 153 -11.96 -11.98 10.85
N ASP A 154 -12.17 -12.73 11.93
CA ASP A 154 -13.51 -13.22 12.32
C ASP A 154 -14.43 -12.12 12.86
N GLY A 155 -13.85 -11.09 13.47
CA GLY A 155 -14.59 -10.02 14.13
C GLY A 155 -14.71 -8.73 13.33
N TYR A 156 -13.91 -8.55 12.27
CA TYR A 156 -13.86 -7.32 11.51
C TYR A 156 -13.80 -7.58 10.00
N LEU A 157 -14.96 -7.58 9.36
CA LEU A 157 -15.10 -7.88 7.93
C LEU A 157 -14.56 -6.80 6.96
N PRO A 158 -14.62 -5.47 7.25
CA PRO A 158 -14.08 -4.47 6.31
C PRO A 158 -12.56 -4.44 6.29
N MET A 159 -11.94 -5.59 6.06
CA MET A 159 -10.48 -5.76 5.97
C MET A 159 -10.08 -6.48 4.68
N VAL A 160 -9.11 -5.91 3.97
CA VAL A 160 -8.46 -6.54 2.81
C VAL A 160 -6.95 -6.47 3.00
N VAL A 161 -6.28 -7.56 2.70
CA VAL A 161 -4.83 -7.67 2.83
C VAL A 161 -4.21 -7.77 1.44
N TRP A 162 -3.25 -6.92 1.14
CA TRP A 162 -2.36 -7.12 0.01
C TRP A 162 -1.22 -8.04 0.44
N GLY A 163 -1.19 -9.24 -0.11
CA GLY A 163 -0.19 -10.22 0.29
C GLY A 163 -0.26 -11.51 -0.50
N ASN A 164 0.37 -12.52 0.04
CA ASN A 164 0.39 -13.86 -0.53
C ASN A 164 -0.77 -14.69 0.01
N HIS A 165 -1.43 -15.46 -0.85
CA HIS A 165 -2.50 -16.38 -0.43
C HIS A 165 -1.90 -17.59 0.30
N ALA A 166 -2.48 -17.92 1.46
CA ALA A 166 -2.19 -19.13 2.21
C ALA A 166 -3.43 -20.02 2.29
N GLU A 167 -3.24 -21.34 2.21
CA GLU A 167 -4.33 -22.29 2.34
C GLU A 167 -4.96 -22.21 3.74
N GLY A 168 -6.29 -22.17 3.80
CA GLY A 168 -7.04 -22.10 5.06
C GLY A 168 -7.15 -20.71 5.68
N GLN A 169 -6.60 -19.66 5.06
CA GLN A 169 -6.76 -18.28 5.56
C GLN A 169 -8.21 -17.81 5.51
N ARG A 170 -8.60 -17.00 6.50
CA ARG A 170 -9.97 -16.47 6.66
C ARG A 170 -10.12 -15.05 6.15
N HIS A 171 -9.08 -14.22 6.28
CA HIS A 171 -9.11 -12.86 5.79
C HIS A 171 -9.14 -12.78 4.26
N CYS A 172 -9.72 -11.71 3.74
CA CYS A 172 -9.67 -11.43 2.32
C CYS A 172 -8.27 -10.99 1.91
N VAL A 173 -7.67 -11.70 0.95
CA VAL A 173 -6.38 -11.34 0.38
C VAL A 173 -6.51 -11.03 -1.10
N VAL A 174 -5.79 -9.99 -1.53
CA VAL A 174 -5.57 -9.62 -2.92
C VAL A 174 -4.06 -9.48 -3.10
N GLY A 175 -3.53 -10.02 -4.17
CA GLY A 175 -2.09 -9.93 -4.41
C GLY A 175 -1.67 -10.56 -5.72
N THR A 176 -0.37 -10.58 -5.94
CA THR A 176 0.24 -11.22 -7.11
C THR A 176 0.45 -12.70 -6.81
N ASP A 177 0.22 -13.56 -7.78
CA ASP A 177 0.70 -14.94 -7.72
C ASP A 177 2.24 -14.94 -7.82
N ASN A 178 2.88 -14.82 -6.65
CA ASN A 178 4.34 -14.72 -6.55
C ASN A 178 5.05 -15.96 -7.10
N ARG A 179 4.46 -17.16 -6.92
CA ARG A 179 5.04 -18.41 -7.42
C ARG A 179 4.97 -18.49 -8.94
N LEU A 180 3.84 -18.12 -9.53
CA LEU A 180 3.70 -18.01 -10.98
C LEU A 180 4.65 -16.95 -11.55
N GLY A 181 4.74 -15.76 -10.93
CA GLY A 181 5.64 -14.70 -11.35
C GLY A 181 7.10 -15.11 -11.34
N GLY A 182 7.55 -15.79 -10.27
CA GLY A 182 8.91 -16.34 -10.19
C GLY A 182 9.19 -17.37 -11.29
N ARG A 183 8.23 -18.25 -11.58
CA ARG A 183 8.33 -19.20 -12.70
C ARG A 183 8.50 -18.48 -14.04
N LEU A 184 7.63 -17.53 -14.33
CA LEU A 184 7.65 -16.78 -15.60
C LEU A 184 8.94 -15.98 -15.80
N ALA A 185 9.48 -15.38 -14.73
CA ALA A 185 10.75 -14.67 -14.76
C ALA A 185 11.90 -15.58 -15.17
N VAL A 186 12.00 -16.77 -14.57
CA VAL A 186 13.04 -17.75 -14.91
C VAL A 186 12.86 -18.31 -16.32
N GLU A 187 11.64 -18.68 -16.73
CA GLU A 187 11.35 -19.13 -18.09
C GLU A 187 11.80 -18.09 -19.12
N ARG A 188 11.60 -16.81 -18.86
CA ARG A 188 12.03 -15.71 -19.72
C ARG A 188 13.56 -15.56 -19.77
N LEU A 189 14.24 -15.65 -18.61
CA LEU A 189 15.70 -15.61 -18.57
C LEU A 189 16.32 -16.76 -19.35
N ILE A 190 15.80 -17.99 -19.19
CA ILE A 190 16.27 -19.17 -19.91
C ILE A 190 16.02 -19.03 -21.42
N ALA A 191 14.86 -18.54 -21.82
CA ALA A 191 14.59 -18.23 -23.23
C ALA A 191 15.56 -17.17 -23.81
N GLY A 192 16.09 -16.28 -22.94
CA GLY A 192 17.15 -15.33 -23.27
C GLY A 192 18.56 -15.92 -23.29
N GLY A 193 18.73 -17.19 -22.96
CA GLY A 193 20.01 -17.88 -22.97
C GLY A 193 20.67 -18.04 -21.60
N ALA A 194 19.96 -17.77 -20.51
CA ALA A 194 20.50 -18.00 -19.16
C ALA A 194 20.79 -19.48 -18.90
N ARG A 195 21.96 -19.75 -18.31
CA ARG A 195 22.44 -21.07 -17.90
C ARG A 195 22.64 -21.19 -16.39
N HIS A 196 22.82 -20.06 -15.73
CA HIS A 196 22.88 -19.93 -14.29
C HIS A 196 22.17 -18.65 -13.87
N ILE A 197 21.35 -18.70 -12.84
CA ILE A 197 20.54 -17.58 -12.38
C ILE A 197 20.87 -17.27 -10.93
N TYR A 198 21.16 -16.01 -10.65
CA TYR A 198 21.27 -15.48 -9.30
C TYR A 198 19.92 -14.84 -8.91
N PHE A 199 19.28 -15.37 -7.88
CA PHE A 199 18.09 -14.75 -7.31
C PHE A 199 18.51 -13.76 -6.24
N LEU A 200 18.28 -12.47 -6.46
CA LEU A 200 18.66 -11.39 -5.56
C LEU A 200 17.45 -10.93 -4.75
N GLY A 201 17.45 -11.26 -3.45
CA GLY A 201 16.36 -10.89 -2.52
C GLY A 201 16.43 -11.68 -1.21
N ASP A 202 15.74 -11.18 -0.19
CA ASP A 202 15.65 -11.84 1.12
C ASP A 202 14.53 -12.89 1.13
N ILE A 203 14.88 -14.16 0.98
CA ILE A 203 13.92 -15.27 0.97
C ILE A 203 13.28 -15.55 2.35
N SER A 204 13.60 -14.81 3.39
CA SER A 204 12.86 -14.87 4.66
C SER A 204 11.51 -14.13 4.57
N ALA A 205 11.36 -13.19 3.64
CA ALA A 205 10.10 -12.51 3.36
C ALA A 205 9.16 -13.44 2.56
N VAL A 206 7.91 -13.57 3.02
CA VAL A 206 6.93 -14.53 2.49
C VAL A 206 6.74 -14.41 0.97
N GLU A 207 6.61 -13.20 0.45
CA GLU A 207 6.42 -12.93 -0.97
C GLU A 207 7.68 -13.29 -1.79
N PHE A 208 8.87 -13.01 -1.27
CA PHE A 208 10.13 -13.34 -1.94
C PHE A 208 10.42 -14.83 -1.89
N ALA A 209 10.09 -15.49 -0.77
CA ALA A 209 10.15 -16.97 -0.68
C ALA A 209 9.27 -17.63 -1.73
N ALA A 210 8.04 -17.13 -1.91
CA ALA A 210 7.13 -17.64 -2.93
C ALA A 210 7.64 -17.41 -4.37
N ARG A 211 8.23 -16.21 -4.65
CA ARG A 211 8.90 -15.93 -5.94
C ARG A 211 10.05 -16.88 -6.19
N TYR A 212 10.93 -17.03 -5.18
CA TYR A 212 12.07 -17.94 -5.27
C TYR A 212 11.64 -19.39 -5.47
N ALA A 213 10.63 -19.87 -4.74
CA ALA A 213 10.12 -21.22 -4.88
C ALA A 213 9.62 -21.51 -6.32
N GLY A 214 8.85 -20.59 -6.89
CA GLY A 214 8.41 -20.69 -8.28
C GLY A 214 9.56 -20.67 -9.28
N ALA A 215 10.55 -19.81 -9.04
CA ALA A 215 11.78 -19.71 -9.82
C ALA A 215 12.61 -21.00 -9.75
N ALA A 216 12.84 -21.52 -8.56
CA ALA A 216 13.62 -22.74 -8.32
C ALA A 216 12.96 -23.98 -8.94
N ASP A 217 11.64 -24.09 -8.87
CA ASP A 217 10.90 -25.17 -9.52
C ASP A 217 11.03 -25.11 -11.05
N ALA A 218 10.97 -23.93 -11.64
CA ALA A 218 11.16 -23.75 -13.08
C ALA A 218 12.60 -24.05 -13.50
N ALA A 219 13.58 -23.52 -12.79
CA ALA A 219 15.00 -23.74 -13.05
C ALA A 219 15.36 -25.24 -13.00
N ARG A 220 14.91 -25.94 -11.95
CA ARG A 220 15.11 -27.39 -11.80
C ARG A 220 14.50 -28.18 -12.97
N ARG A 221 13.28 -27.83 -13.37
CA ARG A 221 12.57 -28.49 -14.49
C ARG A 221 13.26 -28.27 -15.82
N LEU A 222 13.91 -27.12 -16.00
CA LEU A 222 14.59 -26.75 -17.23
C LEU A 222 16.10 -27.01 -17.21
N GLY A 223 16.62 -27.64 -16.13
CA GLY A 223 18.03 -28.01 -16.02
C GLY A 223 19.00 -26.84 -15.84
N VAL A 224 18.53 -25.72 -15.24
CA VAL A 224 19.33 -24.52 -14.98
C VAL A 224 19.54 -24.38 -13.48
N GLU A 225 20.74 -23.97 -13.08
CA GLU A 225 21.07 -23.68 -11.69
C GLU A 225 20.54 -22.32 -11.27
N ILE A 226 20.01 -22.23 -10.03
CA ILE A 226 19.60 -20.98 -9.41
C ILE A 226 20.19 -20.86 -8.00
N THR A 227 20.90 -19.75 -7.73
CA THR A 227 21.59 -19.49 -6.47
C THR A 227 20.94 -18.28 -5.79
N PRO A 228 20.41 -18.41 -4.55
CA PRO A 228 19.89 -17.27 -3.82
C PRO A 228 21.02 -16.38 -3.28
N LEU A 229 20.88 -15.08 -3.44
CA LEU A 229 21.75 -14.03 -2.91
C LEU A 229 20.91 -13.10 -2.03
N THR A 230 21.15 -13.12 -0.73
CA THR A 230 20.36 -12.31 0.21
C THR A 230 20.64 -10.82 0.00
N SER A 231 19.59 -10.06 -0.24
CA SER A 231 19.61 -8.60 -0.28
C SER A 231 18.30 -8.03 0.24
N HIS A 232 18.43 -7.04 1.12
CA HIS A 232 17.29 -6.37 1.76
C HIS A 232 16.90 -5.10 1.01
N LEU A 233 15.66 -4.68 1.17
CA LEU A 233 15.14 -3.44 0.56
C LEU A 233 15.40 -2.18 1.42
N SER A 234 16.02 -2.33 2.59
CA SER A 234 16.33 -1.18 3.43
C SER A 234 17.36 -0.26 2.75
N SER A 235 17.02 1.03 2.67
CA SER A 235 17.79 2.03 1.93
C SER A 235 19.24 2.19 2.41
N ASP A 236 19.52 1.87 3.67
CA ASP A 236 20.86 1.93 4.26
C ASP A 236 21.76 0.72 3.91
N ARG A 237 21.20 -0.38 3.44
CA ARG A 237 21.90 -1.62 3.10
C ARG A 237 21.92 -1.96 1.62
N LEU A 238 20.89 -1.53 0.90
CA LEU A 238 20.62 -1.94 -0.47
C LEU A 238 21.87 -1.87 -1.36
N GLU A 239 22.52 -0.70 -1.41
CA GLU A 239 23.71 -0.50 -2.27
C GLU A 239 24.89 -1.37 -1.84
N ALA A 240 25.13 -1.46 -0.52
CA ALA A 240 26.24 -2.24 0.01
C ALA A 240 26.05 -3.75 -0.20
N GLU A 241 24.84 -4.27 0.03
CA GLU A 241 24.53 -5.69 -0.18
C GLU A 241 24.49 -6.07 -1.67
N VAL A 242 23.96 -5.20 -2.53
CA VAL A 242 24.01 -5.39 -3.98
C VAL A 242 25.47 -5.39 -4.46
N ALA A 243 26.32 -4.48 -3.95
CA ALA A 243 27.73 -4.49 -4.27
C ALA A 243 28.40 -5.77 -3.80
N ALA A 244 28.22 -6.18 -2.54
CA ALA A 244 28.79 -7.41 -1.98
C ALA A 244 28.38 -8.67 -2.79
N ASN A 245 27.16 -8.69 -3.30
CA ASN A 245 26.65 -9.80 -4.09
C ASN A 245 27.10 -9.77 -5.54
N LEU A 246 27.27 -8.60 -6.15
CA LEU A 246 27.54 -8.46 -7.58
C LEU A 246 28.99 -8.04 -7.92
N ASP A 247 29.86 -7.83 -6.93
CA ASP A 247 31.32 -7.65 -7.14
C ASP A 247 31.99 -8.98 -7.36
N ARG A 248 31.62 -9.65 -8.45
CA ARG A 248 32.10 -10.95 -8.88
C ARG A 248 32.28 -11.00 -10.39
N ALA A 249 33.04 -11.98 -10.86
CA ALA A 249 33.08 -12.29 -12.27
C ALA A 249 31.79 -13.00 -12.69
N PHE A 250 31.24 -12.60 -13.81
CA PHE A 250 30.11 -13.26 -14.46
C PHE A 250 30.57 -14.05 -15.66
N ALA A 251 30.08 -15.28 -15.77
CA ALA A 251 30.31 -16.15 -16.92
C ALA A 251 29.27 -15.88 -18.02
N PRO A 252 29.57 -16.19 -19.30
CA PRO A 252 28.58 -16.15 -20.36
C PRO A 252 27.38 -17.06 -20.05
N GLY A 253 26.18 -16.46 -20.01
CA GLY A 253 24.93 -17.15 -19.64
C GLY A 253 24.53 -16.98 -18.18
N ASP A 254 25.25 -16.18 -17.41
CA ASP A 254 24.76 -15.75 -16.09
C ASP A 254 23.60 -14.78 -16.22
N ALA A 255 22.67 -14.85 -15.30
CA ALA A 255 21.52 -13.95 -15.24
C ALA A 255 21.17 -13.57 -13.80
N ILE A 256 20.53 -12.43 -13.62
CA ILE A 256 20.03 -11.96 -12.31
C ILE A 256 18.52 -11.87 -12.37
N PHE A 257 17.86 -12.60 -11.49
CA PHE A 257 16.45 -12.39 -11.14
C PHE A 257 16.38 -11.64 -9.83
N ALA A 258 16.15 -10.33 -9.90
CA ALA A 258 15.95 -9.49 -8.74
C ALA A 258 14.51 -9.61 -8.25
N ALA A 259 14.33 -9.83 -6.94
CA ALA A 259 13.01 -10.02 -6.33
C ALA A 259 12.08 -8.80 -6.49
N THR A 260 12.63 -7.61 -6.76
CA THR A 260 11.89 -6.37 -7.02
C THR A 260 12.57 -5.55 -8.12
N ASP A 261 11.85 -4.60 -8.69
CA ASP A 261 12.43 -3.64 -9.64
C ASP A 261 13.45 -2.72 -8.96
N SER A 262 13.26 -2.38 -7.70
CA SER A 262 14.25 -1.60 -6.92
C SER A 262 15.60 -2.32 -6.85
N LEU A 263 15.60 -3.62 -6.55
CA LEU A 263 16.81 -4.46 -6.58
C LEU A 263 17.37 -4.60 -7.99
N ALA A 264 16.52 -4.73 -9.00
CA ALA A 264 16.96 -4.81 -10.39
C ALA A 264 17.65 -3.51 -10.86
N MET A 265 17.08 -2.36 -10.52
CA MET A 265 17.67 -1.05 -10.84
C MET A 265 19.01 -0.85 -10.13
N ALA A 266 19.12 -1.21 -8.85
CA ALA A 266 20.38 -1.17 -8.12
C ALA A 266 21.41 -2.13 -8.73
N SER A 267 20.98 -3.32 -9.18
CA SER A 267 21.83 -4.28 -9.90
C SER A 267 22.36 -3.71 -11.21
N LEU A 268 21.51 -3.07 -12.02
CA LEU A 268 21.94 -2.42 -13.28
C LEU A 268 22.96 -1.32 -13.00
N ALA A 269 22.75 -0.50 -11.97
CA ALA A 269 23.69 0.55 -11.59
C ALA A 269 25.05 -0.05 -11.19
N ARG A 270 25.05 -1.14 -10.39
CA ARG A 270 26.29 -1.80 -9.96
C ARG A 270 27.03 -2.48 -11.11
N LEU A 271 26.31 -3.23 -11.95
CA LEU A 271 26.90 -3.87 -13.13
C LEU A 271 27.56 -2.85 -14.06
N LYS A 272 26.92 -1.70 -14.27
CA LYS A 272 27.48 -0.60 -15.05
C LYS A 272 28.79 -0.06 -14.44
N VAL A 273 28.88 0.11 -13.13
CA VAL A 273 30.11 0.50 -12.42
C VAL A 273 31.21 -0.54 -12.64
N ASN A 274 30.85 -1.82 -12.63
CA ASN A 274 31.79 -2.93 -12.83
C ASN A 274 32.14 -3.17 -14.32
N GLY A 275 31.61 -2.37 -15.26
CA GLY A 275 31.87 -2.52 -16.69
C GLY A 275 31.22 -3.77 -17.31
N VAL A 276 30.22 -4.37 -16.66
CA VAL A 276 29.49 -5.56 -17.13
C VAL A 276 28.37 -5.12 -18.06
N ALA A 277 28.37 -5.63 -19.28
CA ALA A 277 27.37 -5.28 -20.30
C ALA A 277 26.05 -6.02 -20.05
N VAL A 278 24.94 -5.30 -20.04
CA VAL A 278 23.58 -5.84 -19.93
C VAL A 278 22.81 -5.40 -21.17
N PRO A 279 22.18 -6.29 -21.92
CA PRO A 279 21.98 -7.72 -21.66
C PRO A 279 23.07 -8.67 -22.21
N GLU A 280 24.13 -8.15 -22.87
CA GLU A 280 25.05 -8.94 -23.71
C GLU A 280 25.88 -9.93 -22.90
N GLN A 281 26.24 -9.58 -21.67
CA GLN A 281 27.03 -10.43 -20.78
C GLN A 281 26.19 -11.05 -19.67
N VAL A 282 25.27 -10.27 -19.07
CA VAL A 282 24.38 -10.67 -17.99
C VAL A 282 22.97 -10.23 -18.29
N LEU A 283 22.01 -11.13 -18.22
CA LEU A 283 20.59 -10.79 -18.29
C LEU A 283 20.09 -10.33 -16.92
N VAL A 284 19.24 -9.30 -16.88
CA VAL A 284 18.62 -8.83 -15.64
C VAL A 284 17.12 -8.74 -15.82
N ILE A 285 16.36 -9.30 -14.88
CA ILE A 285 14.91 -9.14 -14.77
C ILE A 285 14.54 -8.72 -13.35
N GLY A 286 13.57 -7.81 -13.23
CA GLY A 286 12.98 -7.40 -11.94
C GLY A 286 11.65 -8.10 -11.67
N PHE A 287 10.92 -7.51 -10.75
CA PHE A 287 9.54 -7.88 -10.41
C PHE A 287 8.85 -6.59 -9.99
N ASP A 288 7.58 -6.40 -10.17
CA ASP A 288 6.76 -5.27 -9.76
C ASP A 288 6.19 -4.46 -10.93
N ASP A 289 6.88 -4.37 -12.06
CA ASP A 289 6.51 -3.59 -13.25
C ASP A 289 6.28 -2.11 -12.90
N LEU A 290 7.23 -1.55 -12.14
CA LEU A 290 7.18 -0.14 -11.75
C LEU A 290 7.38 0.77 -12.98
N PRO A 291 6.70 1.93 -13.06
CA PRO A 291 6.91 2.88 -14.15
C PRO A 291 8.38 3.25 -14.39
N MET A 292 9.16 3.35 -13.31
CA MET A 292 10.59 3.67 -13.37
C MET A 292 11.43 2.56 -14.03
N ALA A 293 11.03 1.31 -13.93
CA ALA A 293 11.72 0.19 -14.57
C ALA A 293 11.78 0.32 -16.10
N SER A 294 10.77 0.94 -16.70
CA SER A 294 10.72 1.21 -18.12
C SER A 294 11.69 2.31 -18.60
N GLN A 295 12.22 3.11 -17.68
CA GLN A 295 13.10 4.26 -17.94
C GLN A 295 14.59 3.93 -17.70
N THR A 296 14.91 2.70 -17.27
CA THR A 296 16.30 2.27 -17.07
C THR A 296 17.05 2.11 -18.40
N ALA A 297 18.38 2.21 -18.34
CA ALA A 297 19.26 1.93 -19.46
C ALA A 297 20.33 0.91 -19.06
N PRO A 298 20.27 -0.35 -19.56
CA PRO A 298 19.23 -0.88 -20.47
C PRO A 298 17.84 -0.95 -19.80
N ARG A 299 16.80 -0.93 -20.64
CA ARG A 299 15.41 -1.04 -20.14
C ARG A 299 15.19 -2.41 -19.52
N LEU A 300 14.68 -2.42 -18.30
CA LEU A 300 14.23 -3.66 -17.67
C LEU A 300 13.03 -4.25 -18.42
N PRO A 301 13.05 -5.53 -18.74
CA PRO A 301 11.92 -6.18 -19.37
C PRO A 301 10.74 -6.19 -18.39
N PRO A 302 9.49 -5.97 -18.85
CA PRO A 302 8.33 -6.05 -18.00
C PRO A 302 8.23 -7.46 -17.41
N SER A 303 8.11 -7.54 -16.10
CA SER A 303 8.05 -8.81 -15.36
C SER A 303 6.66 -9.45 -15.40
N GLY A 304 5.67 -8.77 -16.00
CA GLY A 304 4.31 -9.29 -16.17
C GLY A 304 3.66 -9.64 -14.84
N ARG A 305 3.30 -8.65 -14.02
CA ARG A 305 2.36 -8.91 -12.92
C ARG A 305 1.04 -9.38 -13.49
N THR A 306 0.79 -10.66 -13.44
CA THR A 306 -0.56 -11.16 -13.56
C THR A 306 -1.24 -10.92 -12.22
N PHE A 307 -2.02 -9.83 -12.12
CA PHE A 307 -3.03 -9.76 -11.06
C PHE A 307 -3.97 -10.92 -11.29
N ALA A 308 -4.06 -11.82 -10.32
CA ALA A 308 -5.13 -12.80 -10.36
C ALA A 308 -6.45 -12.01 -10.46
N PRO A 309 -7.36 -12.36 -11.40
CA PRO A 309 -8.62 -11.64 -11.49
C PRO A 309 -9.28 -11.69 -10.12
N VAL A 310 -9.55 -10.52 -9.57
CA VAL A 310 -10.35 -10.38 -8.35
C VAL A 310 -11.67 -11.11 -8.63
N PRO A 311 -12.06 -12.11 -7.83
CA PRO A 311 -13.34 -12.77 -8.03
C PRO A 311 -14.42 -11.70 -8.06
N SER A 312 -15.36 -11.78 -9.00
CA SER A 312 -16.43 -10.80 -9.25
C SER A 312 -17.42 -10.57 -8.09
N ARG A 313 -17.10 -11.05 -6.89
CA ARG A 313 -17.89 -10.84 -5.66
C ARG A 313 -17.76 -9.44 -5.04
N TRP A 314 -16.94 -8.56 -5.62
CA TRP A 314 -16.70 -7.20 -5.11
C TRP A 314 -17.54 -6.09 -5.74
N SER A 315 -18.47 -6.43 -6.62
CA SER A 315 -19.40 -5.45 -7.21
C SER A 315 -20.61 -5.11 -6.34
N THR A 316 -20.66 -5.61 -5.09
CA THR A 316 -21.84 -5.45 -4.20
C THR A 316 -21.44 -5.09 -2.77
N PHE A 317 -20.68 -4.01 -2.61
CA PHE A 317 -20.54 -3.30 -1.32
C PHE A 317 -20.69 -1.80 -1.55
#